data_61e2ffccdb73e66433930ecb69ddbd33
#
_entry.id   61e2ffccdb73e66433930ecb69ddbd33
#
_cell.length_a   1.000
_cell.length_b   1.000
_cell.length_c   1.000
_cell.angle_alpha   90.00
_cell.angle_beta   90.00
_cell.angle_gamma   90.00
#
_symmetry.space_group_name_H-M   'P 1'
#
loop_
_entity.id
_entity.type
_entity.pdbx_description
1 polymer ?
#
loop_
_entity_poly.entity_id
_entity_poly.type
_entity_poly.pdbx_seq_one_letter_code
_entity_poly.pdbx_strand_id
1 'polypeptide(L)'
;MKAFPETFLWGGATAANQVEGAWQEDGKGISTSDLQPHGVMGKMEPRILGKENIKDVAIDFYHRYPEDIALFAEMGFTCLRISIAWARIFPQGDEVEPNEAGLAFYDRLFDEMAQAGIKPISANLRVEPSEECDASV
;
A
#
# COMPACT_ATOMS: atom_id res chain seq x y z
N MET A 1 -19.10 -13.36 32.04
CA MET A 1 -18.67 -12.60 30.84
C MET A 1 -18.87 -13.49 29.62
N LYS A 2 -19.47 -12.98 28.56
CA LYS A 2 -19.54 -13.75 27.30
C LYS A 2 -18.18 -13.63 26.61
N ALA A 3 -17.53 -14.74 26.32
CA ALA A 3 -16.30 -14.77 25.50
C ALA A 3 -16.64 -14.51 24.03
N PHE A 4 -15.68 -13.99 23.27
CA PHE A 4 -15.80 -13.90 21.81
C PHE A 4 -15.87 -15.30 21.21
N PRO A 5 -16.59 -15.49 20.08
CA PRO A 5 -16.58 -16.75 19.35
C PRO A 5 -15.16 -17.16 18.95
N GLU A 6 -14.89 -18.46 18.85
CA GLU A 6 -13.59 -18.98 18.39
C GLU A 6 -13.25 -18.53 16.97
N THR A 7 -14.28 -18.22 16.16
CA THR A 7 -14.13 -17.71 14.78
C THR A 7 -13.93 -16.20 14.70
N PHE A 8 -13.86 -15.50 15.83
CA PHE A 8 -13.66 -14.06 15.85
C PHE A 8 -12.27 -13.71 15.32
N LEU A 9 -12.22 -12.75 14.37
CA LEU A 9 -10.97 -12.33 13.76
C LEU A 9 -10.37 -11.15 14.54
N TRP A 10 -9.16 -11.33 15.01
CA TRP A 10 -8.37 -10.30 15.66
C TRP A 10 -7.37 -9.72 14.68
N GLY A 11 -7.28 -8.41 14.59
CA GLY A 11 -6.34 -7.80 13.64
C GLY A 11 -6.39 -6.30 13.62
N GLY A 12 -5.79 -5.75 12.59
CA GLY A 12 -5.67 -4.32 12.37
C GLY A 12 -5.80 -3.95 10.91
N ALA A 13 -5.43 -2.72 10.60
CA ALA A 13 -5.46 -2.19 9.25
C ALA A 13 -4.22 -1.33 8.97
N THR A 14 -3.70 -1.44 7.76
CA THR A 14 -2.68 -0.56 7.21
C THR A 14 -3.17 0.05 5.90
N ALA A 15 -2.55 1.14 5.48
CA ALA A 15 -2.82 1.76 4.18
C ALA A 15 -1.52 1.82 3.37
N ALA A 16 -1.57 1.36 2.12
CA ALA A 16 -0.42 1.27 1.23
C ALA A 16 0.40 2.56 1.19
N ASN A 17 -0.26 3.70 1.01
CA ASN A 17 0.39 5.01 0.96
C ASN A 17 1.05 5.47 2.28
N GLN A 18 0.78 4.78 3.38
CA GLN A 18 1.34 5.10 4.69
C GLN A 18 2.51 4.20 5.06
N VAL A 19 2.54 2.99 4.52
CA VAL A 19 3.49 1.96 4.97
C VAL A 19 4.44 1.46 3.90
N GLU A 20 4.02 1.37 2.63
CA GLU A 20 4.79 0.69 1.60
C GLU A 20 6.15 1.33 1.32
N GLY A 21 6.19 2.64 1.08
CA GLY A 21 7.37 3.26 0.49
C GLY A 21 7.57 2.83 -0.96
N ALA A 22 8.82 2.69 -1.40
CA ALA A 22 9.18 2.21 -2.74
C ALA A 22 8.41 2.92 -3.87
N TRP A 23 8.30 4.25 -3.77
CA TRP A 23 7.36 5.05 -4.55
C TRP A 23 7.64 5.09 -6.06
N GLN A 24 8.87 4.77 -6.47
CA GLN A 24 9.28 4.68 -7.90
C GLN A 24 9.70 3.27 -8.31
N GLU A 25 9.65 2.30 -7.41
CA GLU A 25 10.14 0.96 -7.71
C GLU A 25 9.14 0.14 -8.51
N ASP A 26 9.67 -0.75 -9.32
CA ASP A 26 8.91 -1.71 -10.13
C ASP A 26 7.82 -1.05 -11.00
N GLY A 27 8.12 0.16 -11.51
CA GLY A 27 7.23 0.85 -12.42
C GLY A 27 5.99 1.48 -11.77
N LYS A 28 5.97 1.63 -10.44
CA LYS A 28 4.87 2.33 -9.76
C LYS A 28 4.72 3.76 -10.28
N GLY A 29 3.49 4.15 -10.64
CA GLY A 29 3.13 5.50 -11.00
C GLY A 29 2.96 6.44 -9.79
N ILE A 30 2.86 7.72 -10.06
CA ILE A 30 2.60 8.75 -9.05
C ILE A 30 1.13 8.70 -8.66
N SER A 31 0.85 8.61 -7.37
CA SER A 31 -0.50 8.72 -6.82
C SER A 31 -0.75 10.14 -6.27
N THR A 32 -2.01 10.52 -6.10
CA THR A 32 -2.37 11.78 -5.43
C THR A 32 -1.78 11.87 -4.03
N SER A 33 -1.63 10.73 -3.34
CA SER A 33 -0.98 10.69 -2.03
C SER A 33 0.49 11.10 -2.08
N ASP A 34 1.19 10.78 -3.16
CA ASP A 34 2.60 11.16 -3.35
C ASP A 34 2.76 12.68 -3.55
N LEU A 35 1.69 13.35 -4.01
CA LEU A 35 1.64 14.80 -4.19
C LEU A 35 1.20 15.55 -2.91
N GLN A 36 0.92 14.85 -1.83
CA GLN A 36 0.49 15.43 -0.56
C GLN A 36 1.51 15.16 0.56
N PRO A 37 2.66 15.87 0.56
CA PRO A 37 3.73 15.63 1.53
C PRO A 37 3.30 15.88 2.99
N HIS A 38 2.26 16.71 3.20
CA HIS A 38 1.75 17.08 4.51
C HIS A 38 0.44 16.35 4.88
N GLY A 39 0.14 15.24 4.19
CA GLY A 39 -1.04 14.40 4.43
C GLY A 39 -2.30 14.86 3.70
N VAL A 40 -3.39 14.13 3.90
CA VAL A 40 -4.67 14.27 3.17
C VAL A 40 -5.28 15.69 3.27
N MET A 41 -5.05 16.38 4.36
CA MET A 41 -5.54 17.77 4.55
C MET A 41 -4.55 18.82 4.06
N GLY A 42 -3.37 18.38 3.60
CA GLY A 42 -2.35 19.27 3.03
C GLY A 42 -2.65 19.67 1.59
N LYS A 43 -2.00 20.73 1.15
CA LYS A 43 -2.05 21.12 -0.27
C LYS A 43 -1.33 20.09 -1.11
N MET A 44 -1.82 19.90 -2.35
CA MET A 44 -1.08 19.16 -3.35
C MET A 44 0.12 20.01 -3.80
N GLU A 45 1.28 19.38 -3.84
CA GLU A 45 2.53 20.00 -4.28
C GLU A 45 3.13 19.17 -5.42
N PRO A 46 3.69 19.81 -6.46
CA PRO A 46 4.43 19.08 -7.50
C PRO A 46 5.52 18.22 -6.88
N ARG A 47 5.67 17.00 -7.40
CA ARG A 47 6.73 16.11 -6.95
C ARG A 47 8.09 16.63 -7.42
N ILE A 48 8.93 17.04 -6.48
CA ILE A 48 10.29 17.50 -6.77
C ILE A 48 11.26 16.37 -6.47
N LEU A 49 11.92 15.85 -7.49
CA LEU A 49 12.95 14.82 -7.34
C LEU A 49 14.08 15.33 -6.42
N GLY A 50 14.44 14.51 -5.43
CA GLY A 50 15.47 14.86 -4.47
C GLY A 50 15.00 15.69 -3.27
N LYS A 51 13.73 16.14 -3.25
CA LYS A 51 13.10 16.66 -2.04
C LYS A 51 12.51 15.50 -1.24
N GLU A 52 12.93 15.38 0.01
CA GLU A 52 12.43 14.33 0.90
C GLU A 52 10.92 14.42 1.08
N ASN A 53 10.26 13.25 0.97
CA ASN A 53 8.90 13.05 1.38
C ASN A 53 8.86 11.82 2.28
N ILE A 54 8.24 11.92 3.43
CA ILE A 54 8.18 10.83 4.40
C ILE A 54 7.58 9.53 3.82
N LYS A 55 6.77 9.65 2.76
CA LYS A 55 6.12 8.53 2.10
C LYS A 55 7.04 7.79 1.12
N ASP A 56 8.21 8.35 0.79
CA ASP A 56 9.13 7.72 -0.17
C ASP A 56 9.67 6.41 0.35
N VAL A 57 9.94 6.38 1.65
CA VAL A 57 10.40 5.20 2.36
C VAL A 57 9.31 4.69 3.31
N ALA A 58 8.56 5.58 3.96
CA ALA A 58 7.57 5.27 4.98
C ALA A 58 8.18 4.36 6.07
N ILE A 59 7.64 3.15 6.29
CA ILE A 59 8.28 2.10 7.10
C ILE A 59 8.93 1.03 6.22
N ASP A 60 9.03 1.26 4.94
CA ASP A 60 9.62 0.35 3.95
C ASP A 60 8.95 -1.03 3.91
N PHE A 61 7.64 -1.04 4.09
CA PHE A 61 6.86 -2.29 4.10
C PHE A 61 7.00 -3.06 2.79
N TYR A 62 7.23 -2.37 1.67
CA TYR A 62 7.45 -3.00 0.36
C TYR A 62 8.57 -4.04 0.38
N HIS A 63 9.67 -3.78 1.11
CA HIS A 63 10.79 -4.69 1.24
C HIS A 63 10.71 -5.54 2.52
N ARG A 64 10.12 -5.00 3.58
CA ARG A 64 10.14 -5.59 4.91
C ARG A 64 8.88 -6.36 5.28
N TYR A 65 7.91 -6.48 4.39
CA TYR A 65 6.64 -7.15 4.68
C TYR A 65 6.79 -8.57 5.29
N PRO A 66 7.79 -9.40 4.97
CA PRO A 66 7.93 -10.71 5.60
C PRO A 66 8.20 -10.59 7.11
N GLU A 67 9.08 -9.66 7.50
CA GLU A 67 9.39 -9.40 8.91
C GLU A 67 8.16 -8.83 9.64
N ASP A 68 7.50 -7.86 9.02
CA ASP A 68 6.34 -7.18 9.60
C ASP A 68 5.14 -8.13 9.74
N ILE A 69 4.90 -9.01 8.77
CA ILE A 69 3.86 -10.05 8.84
C ILE A 69 4.17 -11.05 9.96
N ALA A 70 5.43 -11.45 10.14
CA ALA A 70 5.83 -12.31 11.24
C ALA A 70 5.55 -11.65 12.60
N LEU A 71 5.81 -10.35 12.75
CA LEU A 71 5.49 -9.59 13.95
C LEU A 71 3.98 -9.52 14.21
N PHE A 72 3.16 -9.30 13.18
CA PHE A 72 1.70 -9.34 13.33
C PHE A 72 1.21 -10.70 13.79
N ALA A 73 1.78 -11.78 13.26
CA ALA A 73 1.46 -13.14 13.71
C ALA A 73 1.85 -13.37 15.18
N GLU A 74 3.02 -12.91 15.61
CA GLU A 74 3.49 -12.96 17.00
C GLU A 74 2.55 -12.18 17.93
N MET A 75 2.01 -11.05 17.49
CA MET A 75 1.02 -10.25 18.20
C MET A 75 -0.36 -10.94 18.29
N GLY A 76 -0.55 -12.06 17.61
CA GLY A 76 -1.82 -12.81 17.60
C GLY A 76 -2.84 -12.34 16.58
N PHE A 77 -2.42 -11.65 15.53
CA PHE A 77 -3.32 -11.28 14.43
C PHE A 77 -3.79 -12.53 13.68
N THR A 78 -5.08 -12.60 13.42
CA THR A 78 -5.71 -13.61 12.58
C THR A 78 -6.28 -13.02 11.29
N CYS A 79 -6.32 -11.69 11.19
CA CYS A 79 -6.63 -10.97 9.97
C CYS A 79 -5.86 -9.65 9.92
N LEU A 80 -5.60 -9.16 8.70
CA LEU A 80 -5.02 -7.84 8.46
C LEU A 80 -5.68 -7.21 7.25
N ARG A 81 -6.23 -6.01 7.45
CA ARG A 81 -6.73 -5.20 6.34
C ARG A 81 -5.56 -4.44 5.73
N ILE A 82 -5.40 -4.60 4.43
CA ILE A 82 -4.44 -3.84 3.63
C ILE A 82 -5.16 -3.10 2.50
N SER A 83 -4.59 -2.02 2.01
CA SER A 83 -5.01 -1.41 0.76
C SER A 83 -4.05 -1.78 -0.36
N ILE A 84 -4.57 -1.86 -1.58
CA ILE A 84 -3.78 -2.06 -2.78
C ILE A 84 -3.58 -0.69 -3.43
N ALA A 85 -2.32 -0.29 -3.65
CA ALA A 85 -2.00 0.94 -4.34
C ALA A 85 -2.29 0.80 -5.84
N TRP A 86 -3.35 1.45 -6.32
CA TRP A 86 -3.76 1.38 -7.72
C TRP A 86 -2.63 1.74 -8.68
N ALA A 87 -1.89 2.82 -8.39
CA ALA A 87 -0.77 3.28 -9.20
C ALA A 87 0.42 2.29 -9.26
N ARG A 88 0.45 1.26 -8.42
CA ARG A 88 1.43 0.17 -8.52
C ARG A 88 1.03 -0.86 -9.56
N ILE A 89 -0.28 -1.07 -9.73
CA ILE A 89 -0.83 -2.01 -10.71
C ILE A 89 -1.11 -1.32 -12.05
N PHE A 90 -1.63 -0.10 -12.00
CA PHE A 90 -1.92 0.73 -13.17
C PHE A 90 -1.23 2.09 -13.01
N PRO A 91 0.04 2.22 -13.44
CA PRO A 91 0.86 3.42 -13.22
C PRO A 91 0.30 4.71 -13.81
N GLN A 92 -0.39 4.65 -14.94
CA GLN A 92 -1.07 5.79 -15.56
C GLN A 92 -2.56 5.89 -15.15
N GLY A 93 -3.10 4.80 -14.56
CA GLY A 93 -4.44 4.72 -14.03
C GLY A 93 -5.50 4.13 -14.95
N ASP A 94 -5.28 4.07 -16.25
CA ASP A 94 -6.22 3.66 -17.28
C ASP A 94 -5.70 2.60 -18.27
N GLU A 95 -4.53 2.03 -17.99
CA GLU A 95 -3.98 0.97 -18.84
C GLU A 95 -4.90 -0.25 -18.90
N VAL A 96 -4.91 -0.90 -20.06
CA VAL A 96 -5.66 -2.14 -20.29
C VAL A 96 -4.97 -3.32 -19.60
N GLU A 97 -3.64 -3.31 -19.58
CA GLU A 97 -2.84 -4.37 -18.97
C GLU A 97 -2.17 -3.87 -17.70
N PRO A 98 -2.21 -4.67 -16.63
CA PRO A 98 -1.60 -4.30 -15.36
C PRO A 98 -0.07 -4.39 -15.41
N ASN A 99 0.57 -3.65 -14.52
CA ASN A 99 1.99 -3.80 -14.25
C ASN A 99 2.24 -5.12 -13.49
N GLU A 100 2.85 -6.09 -14.17
CA GLU A 100 3.11 -7.42 -13.64
C GLU A 100 3.98 -7.42 -12.38
N ALA A 101 4.94 -6.50 -12.28
CA ALA A 101 5.78 -6.39 -11.09
C ALA A 101 4.97 -5.94 -9.86
N GLY A 102 4.02 -5.04 -10.06
CA GLY A 102 3.09 -4.62 -9.02
C GLY A 102 2.16 -5.73 -8.56
N LEU A 103 1.60 -6.51 -9.50
CA LEU A 103 0.80 -7.69 -9.17
C LEU A 103 1.61 -8.73 -8.39
N ALA A 104 2.81 -9.04 -8.87
CA ALA A 104 3.69 -10.02 -8.22
C ALA A 104 4.09 -9.62 -6.79
N PHE A 105 4.17 -8.32 -6.48
CA PHE A 105 4.37 -7.86 -5.11
C PHE A 105 3.18 -8.26 -4.22
N TYR A 106 1.96 -7.96 -4.63
CA TYR A 106 0.77 -8.29 -3.84
C TYR A 106 0.54 -9.80 -3.73
N ASP A 107 0.84 -10.57 -4.78
CA ASP A 107 0.79 -12.03 -4.71
C ASP A 107 1.72 -12.57 -3.62
N ARG A 108 2.98 -12.13 -3.62
CA ARG A 108 3.95 -12.52 -2.57
C ARG A 108 3.50 -12.07 -1.17
N LEU A 109 2.93 -10.88 -1.05
CA LEU A 109 2.43 -10.37 0.22
C LEU A 109 1.26 -11.23 0.75
N PHE A 110 0.32 -11.61 -0.11
CA PHE A 110 -0.79 -12.48 0.26
C PHE A 110 -0.33 -13.89 0.62
N ASP A 111 0.63 -14.43 -0.10
CA ASP A 111 1.24 -15.73 0.21
C ASP A 111 1.91 -15.71 1.59
N GLU A 112 2.67 -14.68 1.92
CA GLU A 112 3.28 -14.52 3.24
C GLU A 112 2.24 -14.43 4.36
N MET A 113 1.18 -13.65 4.15
CA MET A 113 0.07 -13.56 5.11
C MET A 113 -0.60 -14.93 5.30
N ALA A 114 -0.84 -15.68 4.22
CA ALA A 114 -1.44 -17.02 4.28
C ALA A 114 -0.54 -18.00 5.05
N GLN A 115 0.76 -17.99 4.81
CA GLN A 115 1.74 -18.81 5.53
C GLN A 115 1.78 -18.48 7.03
N ALA A 116 1.61 -17.21 7.38
CA ALA A 116 1.55 -16.75 8.77
C ALA A 116 0.18 -17.00 9.44
N GLY A 117 -0.81 -17.55 8.73
CA GLY A 117 -2.16 -17.79 9.24
C GLY A 117 -3.01 -16.51 9.37
N ILE A 118 -2.62 -15.42 8.71
CA ILE A 118 -3.32 -14.13 8.74
C ILE A 118 -4.21 -14.04 7.50
N LYS A 119 -5.51 -13.86 7.70
CA LYS A 119 -6.46 -13.66 6.60
C LYS A 119 -6.35 -12.25 6.02
N PRO A 120 -6.07 -12.08 4.73
CA PRO A 120 -6.07 -10.77 4.10
C PRO A 120 -7.51 -10.24 3.95
N ILE A 121 -7.67 -8.95 4.23
CA ILE A 121 -8.87 -8.18 3.90
C ILE A 121 -8.39 -7.04 3.01
N SER A 122 -8.62 -7.15 1.70
CA SER A 122 -8.17 -6.12 0.77
C SER A 122 -9.19 -5.01 0.61
N ALA A 123 -8.71 -3.77 0.55
CA ALA A 123 -9.47 -2.61 0.10
C ALA A 123 -8.77 -2.02 -1.12
N ASN A 124 -9.47 -1.96 -2.24
CA ASN A 124 -8.97 -1.26 -3.43
C ASN A 124 -9.13 0.24 -3.20
N LEU A 125 -8.02 0.94 -3.05
CA LEU A 125 -8.00 2.39 -3.08
C LEU A 125 -7.72 2.82 -4.52
N ARG A 126 -8.79 2.99 -5.30
CA ARG A 126 -8.72 3.75 -6.53
C ARG A 126 -8.63 5.22 -6.15
N VAL A 127 -7.42 5.73 -6.06
CA VAL A 127 -7.17 7.16 -6.03
C VAL A 127 -7.03 7.55 -7.49
N GLU A 128 -8.02 8.21 -8.03
CA GLU A 128 -8.00 8.63 -9.43
C GLU A 128 -6.79 9.53 -9.68
N PRO A 129 -6.05 9.32 -10.79
CA PRO A 129 -5.04 10.30 -11.22
C PRO A 129 -5.75 11.65 -11.37
N SER A 130 -5.21 12.70 -10.80
CA SER A 130 -5.75 14.03 -11.04
C SER A 130 -5.55 14.38 -12.51
N GLU A 131 -6.60 14.77 -13.22
CA GLU A 131 -6.56 15.22 -14.62
C GLU A 131 -5.66 16.44 -14.86
N GLU A 132 -5.00 16.96 -13.83
CA GLU A 132 -4.12 18.13 -13.90
C GLU A 132 -2.63 17.82 -14.00
N CYS A 133 -2.22 16.56 -14.17
CA CYS A 133 -0.82 16.24 -14.51
C CYS A 133 -0.60 16.22 -16.02
N ASP A 134 -1.10 17.22 -16.74
CA ASP A 134 -0.66 17.47 -18.10
C ASP A 134 0.74 18.10 -18.04
N ALA A 135 1.75 17.25 -18.28
CA ALA A 135 3.15 17.62 -18.32
C ALA A 135 3.41 18.44 -19.57
N SER A 136 3.12 19.72 -19.48
CA SER A 136 3.68 20.69 -20.42
C SER A 136 4.69 21.56 -19.66
N VAL A 137 5.93 21.07 -19.58
CA VAL A 137 7.17 21.85 -19.78
C VAL A 137 8.30 20.89 -20.10
#